data_321674cb39b48cd7491e2dc8935c8443
#
_entry.id   321674cb39b48cd7491e2dc8935c8443
#
_cell.length_a   1.000
_cell.length_b   1.000
_cell.length_c   1.000
_cell.angle_alpha   90.00
_cell.angle_beta   90.00
_cell.angle_gamma   90.00
#
_symmetry.space_group_name_H-M   'P 1'
#
loop_
_entity.id
_entity.type
_entity.pdbx_description
1 polymer ?
#
loop_
_entity_poly.entity_id
_entity_poly.type
_entity_poly.pdbx_seq_one_letter_code
_entity_poly.pdbx_strand_id
1 'polypeptide(L)'
;MKLAILFGGASFEHEISIVSAVTMKEKLRGFDLTFIFCDQEHRFYRIDPAAMMAKSFASGDYRKMPQLQLELGGFSLKKLFGSERIAMPVLNLIHGGDGEDGTIASMLDFYRIPYIGPRAAASQLSYDKRYTKWLADSLGVKTVPYEVLCVSGERRVATPYPFIVKPARLGSSIGVSVVKEASQLDYALDVAFEFDECVIVEPFIEGVKEYNVAGCMIGGEIRFSIVEEPQKNEFLDFDKKYLDFSRTSAACEAELSENDVAALRDAFSRIYTHLFEGALIRCDFFMVGGEVLLNEINPIPGSMANYLFDDFETLVGELLRNLPAPKAPRVDYKYIHSINAAKGK
;
A
#
# COMPACT_ATOMS: atom_id res chain seq x y z
N MET A 1 16.35 0.07 17.61
CA MET A 1 15.19 1.01 17.63
C MET A 1 13.93 0.20 17.92
N LYS A 2 12.89 0.80 18.57
CA LYS A 2 11.60 0.12 18.78
C LYS A 2 10.67 0.38 17.62
N LEU A 3 9.95 -0.65 17.16
CA LEU A 3 9.02 -0.56 16.05
C LEU A 3 7.90 -1.60 16.22
N ALA A 4 6.64 -1.18 16.13
CA ALA A 4 5.52 -2.10 16.05
C ALA A 4 5.20 -2.40 14.58
N ILE A 5 4.97 -3.66 14.27
CA ILE A 5 4.50 -4.10 12.94
C ILE A 5 3.00 -4.36 13.06
N LEU A 6 2.19 -3.56 12.37
CA LEU A 6 0.74 -3.69 12.29
C LEU A 6 0.38 -4.41 11.00
N PHE A 7 -0.32 -5.53 11.09
CA PHE A 7 -0.61 -6.39 9.94
C PHE A 7 -1.94 -7.16 10.12
N GLY A 8 -2.40 -7.81 9.05
CA GLY A 8 -3.68 -8.51 8.99
C GLY A 8 -4.73 -7.66 8.26
N GLY A 9 -5.79 -7.24 8.94
CA GLY A 9 -6.87 -6.39 8.42
C GLY A 9 -7.97 -7.17 7.70
N ALA A 10 -9.05 -6.47 7.31
CA ALA A 10 -10.22 -7.05 6.64
C ALA A 10 -10.14 -6.75 5.14
N SER A 11 -9.38 -7.55 4.39
CA SER A 11 -9.22 -7.39 2.95
C SER A 11 -9.01 -8.72 2.24
N PHE A 12 -9.15 -8.75 0.92
CA PHE A 12 -8.78 -9.90 0.08
C PHE A 12 -7.28 -10.18 0.10
N GLU A 13 -6.47 -9.25 0.56
CA GLU A 13 -5.01 -9.33 0.66
C GLU A 13 -4.52 -9.60 2.10
N HIS A 14 -5.42 -10.06 2.98
CA HIS A 14 -5.14 -10.38 4.39
C HIS A 14 -3.91 -11.32 4.57
N GLU A 15 -3.82 -12.35 3.77
CA GLU A 15 -2.72 -13.33 3.86
C GLU A 15 -1.39 -12.74 3.37
N ILE A 16 -1.41 -11.84 2.38
CA ILE A 16 -0.24 -11.09 1.91
C ILE A 16 0.33 -10.24 3.06
N SER A 17 -0.55 -9.60 3.82
CA SER A 17 -0.18 -8.83 5.00
C SER A 17 0.55 -9.70 6.05
N ILE A 18 0.07 -10.92 6.29
CA ILE A 18 0.72 -11.87 7.21
C ILE A 18 2.10 -12.28 6.70
N VAL A 19 2.22 -12.62 5.41
CA VAL A 19 3.50 -13.00 4.80
C VAL A 19 4.50 -11.84 4.86
N SER A 20 4.06 -10.62 4.56
CA SER A 20 4.88 -9.41 4.67
C SER A 20 5.40 -9.21 6.09
N ALA A 21 4.56 -9.39 7.12
CA ALA A 21 4.98 -9.25 8.52
C ALA A 21 5.98 -10.33 8.95
N VAL A 22 5.81 -11.58 8.48
CA VAL A 22 6.77 -12.67 8.71
C VAL A 22 8.12 -12.33 8.05
N THR A 23 8.09 -11.81 6.83
CA THR A 23 9.32 -11.36 6.13
C THR A 23 10.01 -10.23 6.90
N MET A 24 9.27 -9.24 7.39
CA MET A 24 9.84 -8.12 8.16
C MET A 24 10.50 -8.58 9.45
N LYS A 25 10.01 -9.62 10.10
CA LYS A 25 10.70 -10.23 11.25
C LYS A 25 12.14 -10.65 10.92
N GLU A 26 12.36 -11.18 9.71
CA GLU A 26 13.67 -11.64 9.27
C GLU A 26 14.56 -10.49 8.73
N LYS A 27 13.95 -9.44 8.19
CA LYS A 27 14.66 -8.31 7.55
C LYS A 27 15.02 -7.19 8.52
N LEU A 28 14.37 -7.10 9.69
CA LEU A 28 14.54 -6.02 10.68
C LEU A 28 15.07 -6.59 12.03
N ARG A 29 16.07 -7.45 11.97
CA ARG A 29 16.62 -8.13 13.17
C ARG A 29 17.28 -7.20 14.18
N GLY A 30 17.79 -6.05 13.74
CA GLY A 30 18.38 -5.00 14.58
C GLY A 30 17.35 -4.15 15.32
N PHE A 31 16.04 -4.36 15.08
CA PHE A 31 14.95 -3.66 15.74
C PHE A 31 14.39 -4.48 16.92
N ASP A 32 13.94 -3.79 17.96
CA ASP A 32 13.09 -4.34 19.02
C ASP A 32 11.64 -4.31 18.50
N LEU A 33 11.21 -5.44 17.90
CA LEU A 33 9.94 -5.56 17.19
C LEU A 33 8.81 -6.00 18.12
N THR A 34 7.66 -5.33 17.97
CA THR A 34 6.37 -5.74 18.54
C THR A 34 5.39 -6.03 17.42
N PHE A 35 4.80 -7.23 17.38
CA PHE A 35 3.84 -7.63 16.35
C PHE A 35 2.42 -7.40 16.82
N ILE A 36 1.65 -6.62 16.05
CA ILE A 36 0.25 -6.28 16.32
C ILE A 36 -0.59 -6.79 15.15
N PHE A 37 -1.33 -7.84 15.39
CA PHE A 37 -2.24 -8.42 14.40
C PHE A 37 -3.63 -7.80 14.53
N CYS A 38 -4.16 -7.32 13.42
CA CYS A 38 -5.55 -6.89 13.27
C CYS A 38 -6.33 -8.03 12.62
N ASP A 39 -7.34 -8.57 13.30
CA ASP A 39 -8.20 -9.59 12.69
C ASP A 39 -9.27 -8.97 11.76
N GLN A 40 -10.05 -9.81 11.10
CA GLN A 40 -11.11 -9.38 10.17
C GLN A 40 -12.27 -8.63 10.87
N GLU A 41 -12.36 -8.69 12.22
CA GLU A 41 -13.33 -7.97 13.03
C GLU A 41 -12.71 -6.73 13.69
N HIS A 42 -11.53 -6.28 13.19
CA HIS A 42 -10.77 -5.12 13.67
C HIS A 42 -10.35 -5.19 15.14
N ARG A 43 -10.15 -6.40 15.67
CA ARG A 43 -9.57 -6.59 16.99
C ARG A 43 -8.07 -6.70 16.87
N PHE A 44 -7.34 -6.08 17.80
CA PHE A 44 -5.89 -6.07 17.82
C PHE A 44 -5.36 -7.09 18.82
N TYR A 45 -4.33 -7.85 18.42
CA TYR A 45 -3.68 -8.86 19.25
C TYR A 45 -2.17 -8.64 19.26
N ARG A 46 -1.55 -8.74 20.45
CA ARG A 46 -0.10 -8.78 20.54
C ARG A 46 0.38 -10.19 20.26
N ILE A 47 1.10 -10.37 19.18
CA ILE A 47 1.61 -11.69 18.77
C ILE A 47 3.01 -11.88 19.33
N ASP A 48 3.22 -13.05 19.96
CA ASP A 48 4.57 -13.47 20.37
C ASP A 48 5.44 -13.67 19.12
N PRO A 49 6.69 -13.14 19.09
CA PRO A 49 7.60 -13.37 17.97
C PRO A 49 7.82 -14.85 17.62
N ALA A 50 7.74 -15.77 18.60
CA ALA A 50 7.82 -17.21 18.35
C ALA A 50 6.60 -17.77 17.60
N ALA A 51 5.44 -17.09 17.69
CA ALA A 51 4.19 -17.46 16.99
C ALA A 51 4.02 -16.77 15.62
N MET A 52 4.98 -15.96 15.17
CA MET A 52 4.97 -15.33 13.85
C MET A 52 5.25 -16.35 12.74
N MET A 53 4.25 -17.16 12.46
CA MET A 53 4.24 -18.20 11.41
C MET A 53 2.83 -18.22 10.77
N ALA A 54 2.73 -18.34 9.46
CA ALA A 54 1.45 -18.37 8.73
C ALA A 54 0.43 -19.35 9.35
N LYS A 55 0.88 -20.51 9.79
CA LYS A 55 0.04 -21.52 10.43
C LYS A 55 -0.70 -21.01 11.67
N SER A 56 -0.08 -20.14 12.48
CA SER A 56 -0.70 -19.61 13.72
C SER A 56 -1.92 -18.74 13.44
N PHE A 57 -1.96 -18.09 12.27
CA PHE A 57 -3.08 -17.26 11.83
C PHE A 57 -4.17 -18.11 11.15
N ALA A 58 -3.77 -19.01 10.26
CA ALA A 58 -4.70 -19.91 9.58
C ALA A 58 -5.47 -20.82 10.56
N SER A 59 -4.84 -21.28 11.65
CA SER A 59 -5.49 -22.10 12.69
C SER A 59 -6.37 -21.30 13.65
N GLY A 60 -6.26 -19.97 13.64
CA GLY A 60 -6.93 -19.09 14.62
C GLY A 60 -6.27 -19.10 15.99
N ASP A 61 -5.06 -19.63 16.15
CA ASP A 61 -4.35 -19.65 17.43
C ASP A 61 -4.01 -18.27 17.96
N TYR A 62 -3.95 -17.26 17.09
CA TYR A 62 -3.77 -15.85 17.47
C TYR A 62 -4.82 -15.37 18.48
N ARG A 63 -6.05 -15.97 18.49
CA ARG A 63 -7.13 -15.60 19.43
C ARG A 63 -6.82 -15.94 20.87
N LYS A 64 -5.79 -16.77 21.10
CA LYS A 64 -5.27 -17.09 22.45
C LYS A 64 -4.26 -16.05 22.94
N MET A 65 -3.80 -15.16 22.04
CA MET A 65 -2.85 -14.11 22.37
C MET A 65 -3.54 -12.92 23.06
N PRO A 66 -2.76 -12.10 23.81
CA PRO A 66 -3.32 -10.95 24.50
C PRO A 66 -3.96 -9.94 23.54
N GLN A 67 -5.23 -9.61 23.76
CA GLN A 67 -5.94 -8.59 23.02
C GLN A 67 -5.50 -7.19 23.48
N LEU A 68 -5.28 -6.30 22.51
CA LEU A 68 -4.88 -4.92 22.73
C LEU A 68 -6.05 -3.96 22.60
N GLN A 69 -5.98 -2.84 23.31
CA GLN A 69 -6.88 -1.70 23.16
C GLN A 69 -6.12 -0.54 22.54
N LEU A 70 -6.77 0.15 21.61
CA LEU A 70 -6.22 1.35 20.99
C LEU A 70 -6.34 2.54 21.95
N GLU A 71 -5.25 3.28 22.13
CA GLU A 71 -5.16 4.44 23.02
C GLU A 71 -4.42 5.59 22.35
N LEU A 72 -4.55 6.77 22.89
CA LEU A 72 -3.82 7.95 22.41
C LEU A 72 -2.31 7.72 22.47
N GLY A 73 -1.65 7.74 21.32
CA GLY A 73 -0.22 7.52 21.16
C GLY A 73 0.23 6.06 21.15
N GLY A 74 -0.69 5.08 21.00
CA GLY A 74 -0.33 3.67 20.89
C GLY A 74 -1.42 2.69 21.23
N PHE A 75 -1.03 1.57 21.80
CA PHE A 75 -1.90 0.50 22.23
C PHE A 75 -1.67 0.20 23.71
N SER A 76 -2.63 -0.45 24.36
CA SER A 76 -2.47 -0.94 25.73
C SER A 76 -2.93 -2.38 25.85
N LEU A 77 -2.26 -3.10 26.74
CA LEU A 77 -2.62 -4.43 27.18
C LEU A 77 -3.19 -4.35 28.59
N LYS A 78 -4.44 -4.73 28.77
CA LYS A 78 -5.06 -4.81 30.08
C LYS A 78 -4.45 -5.97 30.87
N LYS A 79 -3.98 -5.70 32.10
CA LYS A 79 -3.44 -6.70 33.05
C LYS A 79 -4.38 -6.85 34.24
N LEU A 80 -4.12 -7.86 35.07
CA LEU A 80 -4.89 -8.07 36.29
C LEU A 80 -4.84 -6.82 37.20
N PHE A 81 -3.68 -6.15 37.24
CA PHE A 81 -3.50 -4.88 37.94
C PHE A 81 -2.89 -3.86 36.94
N GLY A 82 -3.71 -2.87 36.55
CA GLY A 82 -3.29 -1.81 35.64
C GLY A 82 -3.27 -2.19 34.14
N SER A 83 -2.48 -1.47 33.36
CA SER A 83 -2.28 -1.71 31.93
C SER A 83 -0.81 -1.56 31.55
N GLU A 84 -0.38 -2.32 30.57
CA GLU A 84 0.92 -2.14 29.90
C GLU A 84 0.72 -1.32 28.62
N ARG A 85 1.44 -0.20 28.51
CA ARG A 85 1.35 0.67 27.34
C ARG A 85 2.41 0.29 26.30
N ILE A 86 1.99 0.20 25.05
CA ILE A 86 2.81 0.01 23.86
C ILE A 86 2.79 1.31 23.07
N ALA A 87 3.73 2.21 23.35
CA ALA A 87 3.86 3.52 22.73
C ALA A 87 5.16 3.57 21.93
N MET A 88 5.06 3.25 20.64
CA MET A 88 6.16 3.25 19.69
C MET A 88 5.63 3.50 18.29
N PRO A 89 6.48 3.93 17.33
CA PRO A 89 6.07 4.03 15.94
C PRO A 89 5.60 2.70 15.38
N VAL A 90 4.68 2.76 14.42
CA VAL A 90 4.09 1.61 13.75
C VAL A 90 4.58 1.54 12.30
N LEU A 91 4.91 0.37 11.81
CA LEU A 91 5.01 0.05 10.40
C LEU A 91 3.67 -0.55 9.97
N ASN A 92 2.92 0.17 9.12
CA ASN A 92 1.68 -0.34 8.56
C ASN A 92 1.97 -1.31 7.42
N LEU A 93 1.58 -2.57 7.60
CA LEU A 93 1.66 -3.64 6.61
C LEU A 93 0.29 -4.27 6.31
N ILE A 94 -0.81 -3.60 6.66
CA ILE A 94 -2.13 -4.07 6.26
C ILE A 94 -2.28 -3.80 4.76
N HIS A 95 -2.30 -4.86 3.95
CA HIS A 95 -2.47 -4.79 2.50
C HIS A 95 -3.94 -4.79 2.08
N GLY A 96 -4.23 -4.02 1.06
CA GLY A 96 -5.59 -3.88 0.50
C GLY A 96 -6.58 -3.25 1.48
N GLY A 97 -7.82 -3.02 1.04
CA GLY A 97 -8.91 -2.55 1.88
C GLY A 97 -8.51 -1.47 2.87
N ASP A 98 -8.84 -1.66 4.14
CA ASP A 98 -8.60 -0.70 5.23
C ASP A 98 -7.15 -0.21 5.34
N GLY A 99 -6.19 -1.03 4.95
CA GLY A 99 -4.76 -0.70 5.04
C GLY A 99 -4.33 0.34 4.03
N GLU A 100 -4.95 0.33 2.86
CA GLU A 100 -4.56 1.13 1.70
C GLU A 100 -5.60 2.16 1.25
N ASP A 101 -6.84 2.09 1.75
CA ASP A 101 -7.91 3.06 1.45
C ASP A 101 -7.87 4.32 2.33
N GLY A 102 -6.94 4.39 3.30
CA GLY A 102 -6.78 5.50 4.23
C GLY A 102 -7.45 5.30 5.59
N THR A 103 -8.19 4.21 5.80
CA THR A 103 -8.89 3.92 7.07
C THR A 103 -7.90 3.74 8.21
N ILE A 104 -6.93 2.85 8.07
CA ILE A 104 -5.88 2.62 9.09
C ILE A 104 -5.00 3.87 9.26
N ALA A 105 -4.63 4.55 8.16
CA ALA A 105 -3.86 5.79 8.23
C ALA A 105 -4.59 6.86 9.06
N SER A 106 -5.90 7.06 8.80
CA SER A 106 -6.74 8.00 9.56
C SER A 106 -6.87 7.61 11.03
N MET A 107 -6.99 6.33 11.34
CA MET A 107 -7.02 5.81 12.70
C MET A 107 -5.70 6.12 13.43
N LEU A 108 -4.57 5.84 12.82
CA LEU A 108 -3.25 6.11 13.42
C LEU A 108 -3.04 7.61 13.64
N ASP A 109 -3.42 8.46 12.66
CA ASP A 109 -3.35 9.92 12.81
C ASP A 109 -4.28 10.44 13.91
N PHE A 110 -5.53 9.97 13.99
CA PHE A 110 -6.49 10.37 15.02
C PHE A 110 -6.00 10.04 16.44
N TYR A 111 -5.39 8.85 16.59
CA TYR A 111 -4.80 8.43 17.86
C TYR A 111 -3.37 8.95 18.07
N ARG A 112 -2.85 9.79 17.16
CA ARG A 112 -1.49 10.37 17.23
C ARG A 112 -0.40 9.32 17.38
N ILE A 113 -0.53 8.22 16.69
CA ILE A 113 0.45 7.15 16.63
C ILE A 113 1.38 7.45 15.44
N PRO A 114 2.70 7.67 15.65
CA PRO A 114 3.63 7.83 14.53
C PRO A 114 3.70 6.54 13.73
N TYR A 115 3.77 6.63 12.39
CA TYR A 115 3.84 5.43 11.56
C TYR A 115 4.60 5.63 10.26
N ILE A 116 5.22 4.53 9.78
CA ILE A 116 5.71 4.35 8.42
C ILE A 116 4.53 3.84 7.60
N GLY A 117 4.18 4.55 6.53
CA GLY A 117 3.09 4.25 5.63
C GLY A 117 2.50 5.50 5.01
N PRO A 118 1.69 5.37 3.95
CA PRO A 118 1.04 6.49 3.28
C PRO A 118 0.04 7.17 4.22
N ARG A 119 -0.08 8.51 4.12
CA ARG A 119 -1.11 9.25 4.83
C ARG A 119 -2.47 9.03 4.16
N ALA A 120 -3.57 9.31 4.87
CA ALA A 120 -4.92 8.99 4.40
C ALA A 120 -5.22 9.47 2.97
N ALA A 121 -4.85 10.71 2.62
CA ALA A 121 -5.06 11.23 1.27
C ALA A 121 -4.24 10.47 0.21
N ALA A 122 -2.97 10.17 0.51
CA ALA A 122 -2.11 9.40 -0.37
C ALA A 122 -2.65 7.98 -0.59
N SER A 123 -3.08 7.33 0.49
CA SER A 123 -3.72 6.02 0.45
C SER A 123 -4.93 6.01 -0.50
N GLN A 124 -5.89 6.91 -0.30
CA GLN A 124 -7.10 6.98 -1.12
C GLN A 124 -6.79 7.23 -2.61
N LEU A 125 -5.83 8.12 -2.89
CA LEU A 125 -5.44 8.47 -4.27
C LEU A 125 -4.69 7.34 -4.99
N SER A 126 -4.01 6.46 -4.26
CA SER A 126 -3.24 5.35 -4.84
C SER A 126 -3.99 4.02 -4.86
N TYR A 127 -4.92 3.80 -3.95
CA TYR A 127 -5.68 2.55 -3.85
C TYR A 127 -6.71 2.39 -4.98
N ASP A 128 -7.43 3.46 -5.31
CA ASP A 128 -8.40 3.47 -6.41
C ASP A 128 -7.71 3.83 -7.73
N LYS A 129 -7.66 2.89 -8.67
CA LYS A 129 -6.99 3.08 -9.97
C LYS A 129 -7.53 4.28 -10.75
N ARG A 130 -8.80 4.65 -10.57
CA ARG A 130 -9.40 5.84 -11.20
C ARG A 130 -8.75 7.11 -10.64
N TYR A 131 -8.58 7.17 -9.32
CA TYR A 131 -7.95 8.31 -8.65
C TYR A 131 -6.45 8.36 -8.92
N THR A 132 -5.79 7.20 -9.02
CA THR A 132 -4.39 7.11 -9.46
C THR A 132 -4.20 7.72 -10.85
N LYS A 133 -5.11 7.46 -11.80
CA LYS A 133 -5.06 8.07 -13.15
C LYS A 133 -5.24 9.59 -13.10
N TRP A 134 -6.21 10.08 -12.33
CA TRP A 134 -6.42 11.53 -12.15
C TRP A 134 -5.24 12.22 -11.47
N LEU A 135 -4.66 11.57 -10.46
CA LEU A 135 -3.44 12.05 -9.80
C LEU A 135 -2.29 12.15 -10.80
N ALA A 136 -2.03 11.08 -11.54
CA ALA A 136 -0.96 11.04 -12.54
C ALA A 136 -1.13 12.15 -13.59
N ASP A 137 -2.33 12.33 -14.13
CA ASP A 137 -2.65 13.38 -15.09
C ASP A 137 -2.38 14.78 -14.51
N SER A 138 -2.81 15.04 -13.27
CA SER A 138 -2.57 16.32 -12.58
C SER A 138 -1.08 16.62 -12.36
N LEU A 139 -0.25 15.60 -12.28
CA LEU A 139 1.20 15.68 -12.10
C LEU A 139 1.97 15.65 -13.43
N GLY A 140 1.28 15.56 -14.57
CA GLY A 140 1.89 15.40 -15.89
C GLY A 140 2.61 14.07 -16.07
N VAL A 141 2.24 13.02 -15.32
CA VAL A 141 2.72 11.66 -15.48
C VAL A 141 1.75 10.91 -16.39
N LYS A 142 2.27 10.36 -17.50
CA LYS A 142 1.42 9.63 -18.45
C LYS A 142 0.95 8.30 -17.87
N THR A 143 -0.25 7.87 -18.29
CA THR A 143 -0.81 6.56 -17.96
C THR A 143 -1.31 5.88 -19.23
N VAL A 144 -1.60 4.58 -19.16
CA VAL A 144 -2.34 3.90 -20.23
C VAL A 144 -3.74 4.52 -20.34
N PRO A 145 -4.25 4.80 -21.57
CA PRO A 145 -5.64 5.23 -21.76
C PRO A 145 -6.62 4.25 -21.11
N TYR A 146 -7.75 4.77 -20.62
CA TYR A 146 -8.67 3.92 -19.86
C TYR A 146 -10.13 4.35 -20.01
N GLU A 147 -11.02 3.41 -19.75
CA GLU A 147 -12.45 3.63 -19.55
C GLU A 147 -12.85 3.13 -18.16
N VAL A 148 -13.89 3.71 -17.60
CA VAL A 148 -14.47 3.29 -16.32
C VAL A 148 -15.88 2.78 -16.56
N LEU A 149 -16.17 1.56 -16.11
CA LEU A 149 -17.52 1.01 -16.08
C LEU A 149 -17.89 0.72 -14.62
N CYS A 150 -19.15 0.98 -14.28
CA CYS A 150 -19.70 0.63 -12.98
C CYS A 150 -20.91 -0.29 -13.14
N VAL A 151 -21.21 -1.08 -12.13
CA VAL A 151 -22.24 -2.12 -12.13
C VAL A 151 -23.62 -1.60 -12.55
N SER A 152 -23.91 -0.32 -12.25
CA SER A 152 -25.16 0.36 -12.60
C SER A 152 -25.19 0.96 -14.02
N GLY A 153 -24.07 0.87 -14.75
CA GLY A 153 -23.91 1.46 -16.09
C GLY A 153 -24.12 0.48 -17.24
N GLU A 154 -23.98 0.98 -18.46
CA GLU A 154 -23.98 0.16 -19.66
C GLU A 154 -22.70 -0.70 -19.75
N ARG A 155 -22.84 -1.94 -20.17
CA ARG A 155 -21.72 -2.85 -20.45
C ARG A 155 -21.19 -2.65 -21.86
N ARG A 156 -20.74 -1.44 -22.15
CA ARG A 156 -20.19 -1.07 -23.47
C ARG A 156 -18.80 -0.49 -23.31
N VAL A 157 -17.86 -1.03 -24.09
CA VAL A 157 -16.45 -0.63 -24.11
C VAL A 157 -16.13 -0.09 -25.50
N ALA A 158 -15.51 1.08 -25.57
CA ALA A 158 -15.03 1.68 -26.83
C ALA A 158 -13.58 1.27 -27.14
N THR A 159 -12.81 0.88 -26.12
CA THR A 159 -11.43 0.40 -26.26
C THR A 159 -11.36 -0.78 -27.23
N PRO A 160 -10.49 -0.77 -28.25
CA PRO A 160 -10.31 -1.88 -29.19
C PRO A 160 -9.77 -3.14 -28.48
N TYR A 161 -10.15 -4.31 -29.01
CA TYR A 161 -9.57 -5.59 -28.57
C TYR A 161 -8.12 -5.75 -29.04
N PRO A 162 -7.24 -6.43 -28.27
CA PRO A 162 -7.49 -6.91 -26.92
C PRO A 162 -7.40 -5.81 -25.87
N PHE A 163 -8.18 -5.93 -24.80
CA PHE A 163 -8.09 -5.05 -23.63
C PHE A 163 -8.12 -5.85 -22.33
N ILE A 164 -7.77 -5.19 -21.22
CA ILE A 164 -7.76 -5.77 -19.88
C ILE A 164 -8.83 -5.10 -19.02
N VAL A 165 -9.59 -5.89 -18.27
CA VAL A 165 -10.57 -5.45 -17.28
C VAL A 165 -10.00 -5.70 -15.91
N LYS A 166 -10.02 -4.68 -15.04
CA LYS A 166 -9.48 -4.74 -13.67
C LYS A 166 -10.47 -4.13 -12.69
N PRO A 167 -10.73 -4.72 -11.51
CA PRO A 167 -11.39 -4.02 -10.41
C PRO A 167 -10.68 -2.70 -10.10
N ALA A 168 -11.43 -1.63 -9.80
CA ALA A 168 -10.83 -0.32 -9.56
C ALA A 168 -10.00 -0.28 -8.26
N ARG A 169 -10.43 -1.03 -7.22
CA ARG A 169 -9.85 -1.01 -5.85
C ARG A 169 -9.41 -2.41 -5.40
N LEU A 170 -8.53 -3.03 -6.17
CA LEU A 170 -7.96 -4.33 -5.80
C LEU A 170 -6.60 -4.52 -6.46
N GLY A 171 -5.67 -5.15 -5.72
CA GLY A 171 -4.33 -5.51 -6.17
C GLY A 171 -4.21 -6.99 -6.54
N SER A 172 -2.98 -7.48 -6.56
CA SER A 172 -2.62 -8.91 -6.68
C SER A 172 -3.19 -9.65 -7.89
N SER A 173 -3.60 -8.93 -8.95
CA SER A 173 -4.27 -9.46 -10.15
C SER A 173 -5.60 -10.20 -9.88
N ILE A 174 -6.21 -10.02 -8.72
CA ILE A 174 -7.51 -10.61 -8.39
C ILE A 174 -8.59 -9.94 -9.25
N GLY A 175 -9.47 -10.74 -9.86
CA GLY A 175 -10.56 -10.23 -10.70
C GLY A 175 -10.14 -9.62 -12.04
N VAL A 176 -8.87 -9.78 -12.45
CA VAL A 176 -8.34 -9.24 -13.70
C VAL A 176 -8.56 -10.22 -14.85
N SER A 177 -9.05 -9.72 -15.97
CA SER A 177 -9.30 -10.53 -17.18
C SER A 177 -8.83 -9.84 -18.44
N VAL A 178 -8.21 -10.59 -19.36
CA VAL A 178 -7.89 -10.12 -20.72
C VAL A 178 -9.02 -10.53 -21.65
N VAL A 179 -9.58 -9.55 -22.36
CA VAL A 179 -10.70 -9.72 -23.31
C VAL A 179 -10.14 -9.56 -24.72
N LYS A 180 -10.21 -10.64 -25.51
CA LYS A 180 -9.68 -10.69 -26.87
C LYS A 180 -10.78 -10.51 -27.93
N GLU A 181 -12.03 -10.76 -27.56
CA GLU A 181 -13.20 -10.68 -28.44
C GLU A 181 -14.49 -10.38 -27.67
N ALA A 182 -15.51 -9.90 -28.37
CA ALA A 182 -16.78 -9.45 -27.78
C ALA A 182 -17.48 -10.50 -26.91
N SER A 183 -17.36 -11.78 -27.26
CA SER A 183 -18.01 -12.89 -26.54
C SER A 183 -17.49 -13.05 -25.10
N GLN A 184 -16.31 -12.53 -24.78
CA GLN A 184 -15.65 -12.63 -23.46
C GLN A 184 -16.00 -11.46 -22.53
N LEU A 185 -16.56 -10.36 -23.04
CA LEU A 185 -16.74 -9.11 -22.30
C LEU A 185 -17.63 -9.29 -21.05
N ASP A 186 -18.81 -9.87 -21.22
CA ASP A 186 -19.77 -10.00 -20.12
C ASP A 186 -19.17 -10.84 -18.97
N TYR A 187 -18.52 -11.94 -19.31
CA TYR A 187 -17.87 -12.80 -18.31
C TYR A 187 -16.74 -12.05 -17.58
N ALA A 188 -15.90 -11.31 -18.30
CA ALA A 188 -14.81 -10.54 -17.70
C ALA A 188 -15.32 -9.44 -16.75
N LEU A 189 -16.43 -8.79 -17.12
CA LEU A 189 -17.08 -7.79 -16.27
C LEU A 189 -17.70 -8.44 -15.03
N ASP A 190 -18.38 -9.58 -15.18
CA ASP A 190 -18.97 -10.30 -14.05
C ASP A 190 -17.91 -10.70 -13.05
N VAL A 191 -16.78 -11.27 -13.50
CA VAL A 191 -15.65 -11.63 -12.64
C VAL A 191 -15.10 -10.41 -11.90
N ALA A 192 -14.91 -9.27 -12.56
CA ALA A 192 -14.38 -8.08 -11.92
C ALA A 192 -15.38 -7.41 -10.96
N PHE A 193 -16.68 -7.44 -11.28
CA PHE A 193 -17.74 -6.92 -10.42
C PHE A 193 -18.05 -7.77 -9.18
N GLU A 194 -17.54 -9.00 -9.09
CA GLU A 194 -17.56 -9.75 -7.81
C GLU A 194 -16.73 -9.07 -6.72
N PHE A 195 -15.73 -8.24 -7.12
CA PHE A 195 -14.77 -7.64 -6.21
C PHE A 195 -14.95 -6.13 -6.03
N ASP A 196 -15.52 -5.42 -7.02
CA ASP A 196 -15.69 -3.97 -6.96
C ASP A 196 -16.91 -3.52 -7.79
N GLU A 197 -17.58 -2.47 -7.33
CA GLU A 197 -18.71 -1.85 -8.06
C GLU A 197 -18.28 -1.14 -9.34
N CYS A 198 -17.00 -0.79 -9.50
CA CYS A 198 -16.44 -0.16 -10.68
C CYS A 198 -15.18 -0.88 -11.14
N VAL A 199 -14.98 -0.91 -12.44
CA VAL A 199 -13.82 -1.50 -13.10
C VAL A 199 -13.14 -0.50 -14.01
N ILE A 200 -11.86 -0.68 -14.24
CA ILE A 200 -11.08 0.01 -15.25
C ILE A 200 -10.85 -0.93 -16.44
N VAL A 201 -11.01 -0.40 -17.64
CA VAL A 201 -10.71 -1.06 -18.91
C VAL A 201 -9.57 -0.32 -19.58
N GLU A 202 -8.51 -1.04 -19.92
CA GLU A 202 -7.31 -0.49 -20.56
C GLU A 202 -6.92 -1.32 -21.77
N PRO A 203 -6.31 -0.76 -22.84
CA PRO A 203 -5.70 -1.55 -23.90
C PRO A 203 -4.75 -2.59 -23.33
N PHE A 204 -4.84 -3.84 -23.79
CA PHE A 204 -3.86 -4.86 -23.44
C PHE A 204 -2.66 -4.74 -24.38
N ILE A 205 -1.53 -4.29 -23.83
CA ILE A 205 -0.30 -4.09 -24.59
C ILE A 205 0.54 -5.37 -24.50
N GLU A 206 0.46 -6.18 -25.54
CA GLU A 206 1.17 -7.46 -25.57
C GLU A 206 2.69 -7.23 -25.58
N GLY A 207 3.40 -8.01 -24.75
CA GLY A 207 4.86 -7.93 -24.66
C GLY A 207 5.42 -6.65 -24.04
N VAL A 208 4.57 -5.80 -23.44
CA VAL A 208 5.03 -4.58 -22.78
C VAL A 208 6.01 -4.91 -21.66
N LYS A 209 7.10 -4.16 -21.61
CA LYS A 209 8.06 -4.23 -20.52
C LYS A 209 7.55 -3.43 -19.33
N GLU A 210 7.61 -4.05 -18.16
CA GLU A 210 7.25 -3.46 -16.88
C GLU A 210 8.50 -3.19 -16.07
N TYR A 211 8.52 -2.05 -15.37
CA TYR A 211 9.62 -1.64 -14.53
C TYR A 211 9.11 -1.20 -13.17
N ASN A 212 9.66 -1.79 -12.12
CA ASN A 212 9.32 -1.47 -10.74
C ASN A 212 10.37 -0.56 -10.13
N VAL A 213 9.93 0.55 -9.56
CA VAL A 213 10.77 1.49 -8.82
C VAL A 213 10.16 1.69 -7.44
N ALA A 214 10.93 1.41 -6.39
CA ALA A 214 10.54 1.73 -5.03
C ALA A 214 11.37 2.91 -4.48
N GLY A 215 10.85 3.58 -3.46
CA GLY A 215 11.60 4.66 -2.83
C GLY A 215 10.88 5.29 -1.65
N CYS A 216 11.63 6.07 -0.90
CA CYS A 216 11.12 6.86 0.22
C CYS A 216 11.94 8.14 0.41
N MET A 217 11.33 9.17 1.02
CA MET A 217 12.00 10.44 1.31
C MET A 217 12.75 10.37 2.64
N ILE A 218 14.04 10.71 2.61
CA ILE A 218 14.90 10.78 3.79
C ILE A 218 15.71 12.08 3.71
N GLY A 219 15.55 12.93 4.72
CA GLY A 219 16.29 14.20 4.78
C GLY A 219 16.01 15.17 3.63
N GLY A 220 14.85 15.07 2.98
CA GLY A 220 14.47 15.90 1.84
C GLY A 220 14.87 15.34 0.47
N GLU A 221 15.52 14.19 0.43
CA GLU A 221 15.92 13.49 -0.80
C GLU A 221 15.23 12.13 -0.92
N ILE A 222 14.87 11.74 -2.13
CA ILE A 222 14.30 10.41 -2.39
C ILE A 222 15.44 9.40 -2.49
N ARG A 223 15.38 8.37 -1.63
CA ARG A 223 16.21 7.18 -1.71
C ARG A 223 15.50 6.16 -2.61
N PHE A 224 16.01 5.97 -3.81
CA PHE A 224 15.49 5.02 -4.78
C PHE A 224 16.06 3.62 -4.57
N SER A 225 15.27 2.64 -4.92
CA SER A 225 15.73 1.27 -5.15
C SER A 225 16.51 1.14 -6.47
N ILE A 226 17.00 -0.07 -6.77
CA ILE A 226 17.27 -0.46 -8.14
C ILE A 226 15.97 -0.38 -8.96
N VAL A 227 16.09 -0.23 -10.29
CA VAL A 227 14.96 -0.41 -11.21
C VAL A 227 14.89 -1.90 -11.52
N GLU A 228 13.80 -2.56 -11.17
CA GLU A 228 13.59 -3.97 -11.48
C GLU A 228 12.84 -4.14 -12.80
N GLU A 229 13.29 -5.09 -13.67
CA GLU A 229 12.45 -5.66 -14.73
C GLU A 229 11.92 -7.02 -14.22
N PRO A 230 10.65 -7.11 -13.74
CA PRO A 230 10.14 -8.35 -13.17
C PRO A 230 10.08 -9.43 -14.26
N GLN A 231 10.56 -10.63 -13.92
CA GLN A 231 10.49 -11.79 -14.81
C GLN A 231 9.04 -12.20 -15.00
N LYS A 232 8.46 -11.94 -16.16
CA LYS A 232 7.10 -12.35 -16.50
C LYS A 232 7.04 -13.86 -16.77
N ASN A 233 6.74 -14.64 -15.74
CA ASN A 233 6.25 -15.99 -15.93
C ASN A 233 4.73 -15.89 -16.01
N GLU A 234 4.18 -15.94 -17.23
CA GLU A 234 2.76 -15.93 -17.60
C GLU A 234 1.83 -14.98 -16.81
N PHE A 235 1.14 -14.09 -17.54
CA PHE A 235 0.08 -13.24 -17.03
C PHE A 235 -0.97 -14.11 -16.31
N LEU A 236 -1.33 -13.76 -15.05
CA LEU A 236 -2.49 -14.27 -14.32
C LEU A 236 -2.30 -15.50 -13.41
N ASP A 237 -1.10 -15.87 -12.98
CA ASP A 237 -0.98 -16.91 -11.95
C ASP A 237 -0.93 -16.27 -10.55
N PHE A 238 -2.11 -16.12 -9.92
CA PHE A 238 -2.25 -15.63 -8.53
C PHE A 238 -1.40 -16.48 -7.57
N ASP A 239 -1.39 -17.80 -7.73
CA ASP A 239 -0.65 -18.73 -6.87
C ASP A 239 0.86 -18.49 -6.97
N LYS A 240 1.37 -18.19 -8.18
CA LYS A 240 2.79 -17.89 -8.39
C LYS A 240 3.16 -16.52 -7.83
N LYS A 241 2.31 -15.49 -8.00
CA LYS A 241 2.53 -14.19 -7.34
C LYS A 241 2.56 -14.31 -5.82
N TYR A 242 1.70 -15.14 -5.24
CA TYR A 242 1.66 -15.42 -3.80
C TYR A 242 2.96 -16.05 -3.28
N LEU A 243 3.56 -16.95 -4.05
CA LEU A 243 4.87 -17.56 -3.75
C LEU A 243 6.02 -16.56 -3.95
N ASP A 244 5.87 -15.58 -4.83
CA ASP A 244 6.87 -14.54 -5.10
C ASP A 244 7.05 -13.54 -3.94
N PHE A 245 6.07 -13.34 -3.06
CA PHE A 245 6.24 -12.53 -1.85
C PHE A 245 7.24 -13.12 -0.85
N SER A 246 7.57 -14.42 -0.99
CA SER A 246 8.61 -15.11 -0.25
C SER A 246 9.95 -15.16 -0.99
N ARG A 247 10.13 -14.33 -2.06
CA ARG A 247 11.35 -14.37 -2.89
C ARG A 247 12.62 -14.34 -2.07
N THR A 248 13.40 -15.38 -2.21
CA THR A 248 14.79 -15.48 -1.75
C THR A 248 15.78 -15.16 -2.89
N SER A 249 15.28 -15.06 -4.14
CA SER A 249 16.10 -14.68 -5.31
C SER A 249 16.35 -13.16 -5.33
N ALA A 250 17.56 -12.77 -5.64
CA ALA A 250 17.90 -11.36 -5.89
C ALA A 250 17.01 -10.80 -7.02
N ALA A 251 16.56 -9.54 -6.86
CA ALA A 251 15.87 -8.83 -7.92
C ALA A 251 16.79 -8.71 -9.15
N CYS A 252 16.19 -8.77 -10.33
CA CYS A 252 16.92 -8.54 -11.57
C CYS A 252 16.92 -7.04 -11.86
N GLU A 253 18.06 -6.38 -11.71
CA GLU A 253 18.19 -4.98 -12.14
C GLU A 253 17.99 -4.90 -13.66
N ALA A 254 17.17 -3.94 -14.08
CA ALA A 254 16.82 -3.76 -15.48
C ALA A 254 18.03 -3.25 -16.30
N GLU A 255 18.24 -3.83 -17.45
CA GLU A 255 19.21 -3.33 -18.43
C GLU A 255 18.61 -2.13 -19.20
N LEU A 256 18.78 -0.92 -18.65
CA LEU A 256 18.24 0.33 -19.18
C LEU A 256 19.34 1.36 -19.45
N SER A 257 19.06 2.29 -20.36
CA SER A 257 19.92 3.46 -20.52
C SER A 257 19.79 4.40 -19.30
N GLU A 258 20.82 5.22 -19.05
CA GLU A 258 20.79 6.24 -17.99
C GLU A 258 19.59 7.20 -18.14
N ASN A 259 19.22 7.51 -19.38
CA ASN A 259 18.07 8.38 -19.69
C ASN A 259 16.74 7.71 -19.29
N ASP A 260 16.59 6.42 -19.55
CA ASP A 260 15.38 5.68 -19.18
C ASP A 260 15.24 5.56 -17.67
N VAL A 261 16.32 5.26 -16.96
CA VAL A 261 16.35 5.25 -15.49
C VAL A 261 16.01 6.64 -14.93
N ALA A 262 16.56 7.71 -15.52
CA ALA A 262 16.25 9.06 -15.10
C ALA A 262 14.78 9.42 -15.34
N ALA A 263 14.19 9.02 -16.46
CA ALA A 263 12.77 9.24 -16.77
C ALA A 263 11.84 8.50 -15.78
N LEU A 264 12.14 7.26 -15.43
CA LEU A 264 11.40 6.48 -14.43
C LEU A 264 11.46 7.13 -13.05
N ARG A 265 12.66 7.57 -12.62
CA ARG A 265 12.86 8.26 -11.34
C ARG A 265 12.21 9.65 -11.30
N ASP A 266 12.17 10.37 -12.41
CA ASP A 266 11.45 11.66 -12.51
C ASP A 266 9.93 11.44 -12.33
N ALA A 267 9.36 10.46 -13.05
CA ALA A 267 7.95 10.12 -12.92
C ALA A 267 7.60 9.70 -11.47
N PHE A 268 8.43 8.85 -10.86
CA PHE A 268 8.28 8.48 -9.45
C PHE A 268 8.37 9.70 -8.53
N SER A 269 9.32 10.60 -8.74
CA SER A 269 9.53 11.79 -7.90
C SER A 269 8.32 12.72 -7.92
N ARG A 270 7.71 12.94 -9.10
CA ARG A 270 6.48 13.72 -9.24
C ARG A 270 5.32 13.12 -8.46
N ILE A 271 5.18 11.79 -8.50
CA ILE A 271 4.14 11.07 -7.76
C ILE A 271 4.39 11.15 -6.25
N TYR A 272 5.64 10.94 -5.83
CA TYR A 272 5.99 10.81 -4.42
C TYR A 272 5.92 12.14 -3.66
N THR A 273 6.48 13.21 -4.26
CA THR A 273 6.74 14.47 -3.56
C THR A 273 5.44 15.16 -3.14
N HIS A 274 5.38 15.61 -1.89
CA HIS A 274 4.26 16.26 -1.21
C HIS A 274 3.02 15.35 -0.97
N LEU A 275 3.13 14.05 -1.22
CA LEU A 275 2.02 13.13 -1.02
C LEU A 275 2.40 11.92 -0.14
N PHE A 276 3.57 11.32 -0.38
CA PHE A 276 3.95 10.05 0.26
C PHE A 276 5.04 10.16 1.33
N GLU A 277 5.35 11.36 1.84
CA GLU A 277 6.35 11.53 2.90
C GLU A 277 6.02 10.65 4.12
N GLY A 278 7.03 9.90 4.57
CA GLY A 278 6.91 8.94 5.66
C GLY A 278 6.43 7.54 5.22
N ALA A 279 6.26 7.32 3.90
CA ALA A 279 6.01 6.02 3.33
C ALA A 279 7.20 5.52 2.49
N LEU A 280 7.34 4.22 2.36
CA LEU A 280 8.07 3.57 1.29
C LEU A 280 7.03 3.01 0.33
N ILE A 281 7.03 3.47 -0.91
CA ILE A 281 6.10 3.03 -1.94
C ILE A 281 6.83 2.36 -3.09
N ARG A 282 6.09 1.64 -3.95
CA ARG A 282 6.58 1.16 -5.24
C ARG A 282 5.62 1.63 -6.34
N CYS A 283 6.18 2.18 -7.40
CA CYS A 283 5.45 2.46 -8.62
C CYS A 283 5.85 1.45 -9.69
N ASP A 284 4.85 0.91 -10.37
CA ASP A 284 5.02 -0.03 -11.46
C ASP A 284 4.72 0.73 -12.76
N PHE A 285 5.71 0.77 -13.67
CA PHE A 285 5.66 1.53 -14.90
C PHE A 285 5.74 0.60 -16.11
N PHE A 286 5.08 1.01 -17.19
CA PHE A 286 5.34 0.48 -18.53
C PHE A 286 6.26 1.42 -19.30
N MET A 287 7.03 0.87 -20.23
CA MET A 287 7.76 1.68 -21.21
C MET A 287 7.30 1.29 -22.61
N VAL A 288 6.68 2.25 -23.31
CA VAL A 288 6.10 2.05 -24.63
C VAL A 288 6.64 3.11 -25.58
N GLY A 289 7.36 2.71 -26.62
CA GLY A 289 7.94 3.64 -27.60
C GLY A 289 8.88 4.69 -27.00
N GLY A 290 9.55 4.38 -25.90
CA GLY A 290 10.42 5.32 -25.16
C GLY A 290 9.67 6.24 -24.18
N GLU A 291 8.36 6.09 -24.04
CA GLU A 291 7.56 6.83 -23.05
C GLU A 291 7.31 6.00 -21.79
N VAL A 292 7.48 6.64 -20.63
CA VAL A 292 7.15 6.06 -19.32
C VAL A 292 5.66 6.27 -19.03
N LEU A 293 4.94 5.18 -18.77
CA LEU A 293 3.52 5.18 -18.42
C LEU A 293 3.34 4.57 -17.04
N LEU A 294 2.73 5.28 -16.10
CA LEU A 294 2.38 4.71 -14.80
C LEU A 294 1.28 3.65 -15.00
N ASN A 295 1.54 2.44 -14.52
CA ASN A 295 0.54 1.37 -14.43
C ASN A 295 -0.19 1.45 -13.10
N GLU A 296 0.53 1.34 -11.97
CA GLU A 296 -0.06 1.42 -10.63
C GLU A 296 0.92 1.97 -9.59
N ILE A 297 0.36 2.46 -8.48
CA ILE A 297 1.10 2.84 -7.28
C ILE A 297 0.77 1.80 -6.19
N ASN A 298 1.80 1.20 -5.61
CA ASN A 298 1.67 0.32 -4.46
C ASN A 298 2.05 1.10 -3.20
N PRO A 299 1.08 1.62 -2.44
CA PRO A 299 1.34 2.49 -1.29
C PRO A 299 1.91 1.71 -0.10
N ILE A 300 1.64 0.41 -0.05
CA ILE A 300 2.22 -0.56 0.89
C ILE A 300 2.69 -1.76 0.06
N PRO A 301 3.88 -1.69 -0.55
CA PRO A 301 4.33 -2.76 -1.44
C PRO A 301 4.58 -4.05 -0.68
N GLY A 302 4.31 -5.19 -1.33
CA GLY A 302 4.50 -6.52 -0.76
C GLY A 302 5.88 -6.67 -0.13
N SER A 303 5.92 -7.12 1.12
CA SER A 303 7.14 -7.20 1.93
C SER A 303 7.99 -5.92 1.90
N MET A 304 7.33 -4.74 1.79
CA MET A 304 7.97 -3.42 1.70
C MET A 304 8.99 -3.30 0.56
N ALA A 305 8.83 -4.05 -0.51
CA ALA A 305 9.80 -4.11 -1.62
C ALA A 305 11.26 -4.26 -1.15
N ASN A 306 11.48 -4.94 -0.03
CA ASN A 306 12.78 -5.05 0.64
C ASN A 306 13.87 -5.61 -0.27
N TYR A 307 13.48 -6.46 -1.21
CA TYR A 307 14.38 -7.15 -2.16
C TYR A 307 14.98 -6.21 -3.22
N LEU A 308 14.48 -4.97 -3.32
CA LEU A 308 14.98 -3.94 -4.23
C LEU A 308 16.08 -3.06 -3.59
N PHE A 309 16.40 -3.25 -2.33
CA PHE A 309 17.37 -2.45 -1.60
C PHE A 309 18.47 -3.32 -1.00
N ASP A 310 19.73 -2.89 -1.13
CA ASP A 310 20.88 -3.60 -0.57
C ASP A 310 20.88 -3.60 0.97
N ASP A 311 20.61 -2.45 1.58
CA ASP A 311 20.56 -2.27 3.05
C ASP A 311 19.19 -1.74 3.48
N PHE A 312 18.21 -2.64 3.41
CA PHE A 312 16.83 -2.33 3.76
C PHE A 312 16.64 -1.98 5.25
N GLU A 313 17.38 -2.63 6.13
CA GLU A 313 17.26 -2.39 7.58
C GLU A 313 17.69 -0.97 7.95
N THR A 314 18.81 -0.50 7.41
CA THR A 314 19.27 0.89 7.59
C THR A 314 18.28 1.87 7.00
N LEU A 315 17.75 1.61 5.79
CA LEU A 315 16.75 2.45 5.14
C LEU A 315 15.51 2.65 6.01
N VAL A 316 14.95 1.58 6.58
CA VAL A 316 13.81 1.65 7.50
C VAL A 316 14.16 2.46 8.76
N GLY A 317 15.36 2.28 9.29
CA GLY A 317 15.86 3.04 10.43
C GLY A 317 15.98 4.55 10.14
N GLU A 318 16.42 4.93 8.96
CA GLU A 318 16.48 6.32 8.51
C GLU A 318 15.08 6.89 8.29
N LEU A 319 14.19 6.18 7.61
CA LEU A 319 12.81 6.58 7.38
C LEU A 319 12.08 6.82 8.71
N LEU A 320 12.28 5.93 9.69
CA LEU A 320 11.69 6.05 11.02
C LEU A 320 12.13 7.33 11.76
N ARG A 321 13.37 7.78 11.56
CA ARG A 321 13.88 9.03 12.13
C ARG A 321 13.36 10.29 11.40
N ASN A 322 12.86 10.12 10.18
CA ASN A 322 12.38 11.20 9.30
C ASN A 322 10.84 11.20 9.13
N LEU A 323 10.10 10.58 10.04
CA LEU A 323 8.64 10.58 9.96
C LEU A 323 8.07 11.99 10.03
N PRO A 324 7.04 12.31 9.22
CA PRO A 324 6.34 13.59 9.30
C PRO A 324 5.76 13.81 10.69
N ALA A 325 5.96 15.01 11.24
CA ALA A 325 5.36 15.42 12.49
C ALA A 325 4.25 16.46 12.22
N PRO A 326 2.96 16.08 12.31
CA PRO A 326 1.87 17.02 12.07
C PRO A 326 1.85 18.10 13.16
N LYS A 327 1.55 19.34 12.76
CA LYS A 327 1.37 20.44 13.71
C LYS A 327 0.11 20.22 14.54
N ALA A 328 0.24 20.16 15.84
CA ALA A 328 -0.90 20.15 16.73
C ALA A 328 -1.60 21.53 16.73
N PRO A 329 -2.94 21.60 16.48
CA PRO A 329 -3.67 22.84 16.56
C PRO A 329 -3.71 23.32 18.03
N ARG A 330 -3.53 24.63 18.22
CA ARG A 330 -3.75 25.26 19.54
C ARG A 330 -5.20 25.72 19.62
N VAL A 331 -5.95 25.13 20.55
CA VAL A 331 -7.35 25.51 20.84
C VAL A 331 -7.35 26.44 22.06
N ASP A 332 -7.81 27.68 21.89
CA ASP A 332 -7.83 28.73 22.94
C ASP A 332 -9.24 29.27 23.24
N TYR A 333 -10.28 28.73 22.57
CA TYR A 333 -11.69 29.12 22.71
C TYR A 333 -11.99 30.62 22.49
N LYS A 334 -11.07 31.37 21.89
CA LYS A 334 -11.17 32.82 21.67
C LYS A 334 -12.50 33.22 21.00
N TYR A 335 -12.93 32.48 19.99
CA TYR A 335 -14.16 32.80 19.27
C TYR A 335 -15.41 32.54 20.11
N ILE A 336 -15.44 31.52 20.95
CA ILE A 336 -16.57 31.22 21.87
C ILE A 336 -16.70 32.34 22.89
N HIS A 337 -15.62 32.83 23.46
CA HIS A 337 -15.59 33.98 24.35
C HIS A 337 -16.12 35.25 23.69
N SER A 338 -15.71 35.51 22.45
CA SER A 338 -16.20 36.67 21.68
C SER A 338 -17.70 36.58 21.36
N ILE A 339 -18.20 35.38 20.97
CA ILE A 339 -19.62 35.15 20.69
C ILE A 339 -20.48 35.35 21.97
N ASN A 340 -20.04 34.84 23.11
CA ASN A 340 -20.75 35.00 24.37
C ASN A 340 -20.77 36.48 24.84
N ALA A 341 -19.68 37.21 24.66
CA ALA A 341 -19.64 38.64 24.95
C ALA A 341 -20.58 39.46 24.03
N ALA A 342 -20.73 39.05 22.76
CA ALA A 342 -21.65 39.71 21.82
C ALA A 342 -23.13 39.42 22.11
N LYS A 343 -23.46 38.24 22.68
CA LYS A 343 -24.83 37.85 23.03
C LYS A 343 -25.31 38.40 24.38
N GLY A 344 -24.40 38.89 25.18
CA GLY A 344 -24.66 39.51 26.48
C GLY A 344 -24.89 41.03 26.45
N LYS A 345 -25.03 41.60 25.25
CA LYS A 345 -25.47 42.95 24.98
C LYS A 345 -26.88 42.85 24.36
#